data_d262a4024da58cbcb2ce75e09b8671d1
#
_entry.id   d262a4024da58cbcb2ce75e09b8671d1
#
_cell.length_a   1.000
_cell.length_b   1.000
_cell.length_c   1.000
_cell.angle_alpha   90.00
_cell.angle_beta   90.00
_cell.angle_gamma   90.00
#
_symmetry.space_group_name_H-M   'P 1'
#
loop_
_entity.id
_entity.type
_entity.pdbx_description
1 polymer ?
#
loop_
_entity_poly.entity_id
_entity_poly.type
_entity_poly.pdbx_seq_one_letter_code
_entity_poly.pdbx_strand_id
1 'polypeptide(L)'
;MEICYIILNNLFTFFPFSFLKFFLNFVRQLFEKSSLFRLLSTLSPRAGRGKGWFYVTSLRQTLEERLLTIFSTHYDIERGSDDSALKACCAFHSRDSQYVLSKKAELWAAEHHEYLYLYSLSELNETALEDVCRQTLELGTPLVKPHAQHMYTYLTALVLCDQADKQALGALVKKKHRREFKLSLHGWMEFRIAAVDLSTGEITTNRAGRAFGKDLKRMVERVIANYKGEEKTQ
;
A
#
# COMPACT_ATOMS: atom_id res chain seq x y z
N MET A 1 -27.82 -25.23 -10.92
CA MET A 1 -26.59 -24.42 -11.03
C MET A 1 -26.46 -23.67 -12.36
N GLU A 2 -27.07 -24.14 -13.44
CA GLU A 2 -26.99 -23.48 -14.78
C GLU A 2 -27.81 -22.19 -14.90
N ILE A 3 -28.90 -22.01 -14.15
CA ILE A 3 -29.75 -20.81 -14.22
C ILE A 3 -29.05 -19.58 -13.64
N CYS A 4 -28.17 -19.74 -12.64
CA CYS A 4 -27.38 -18.61 -12.10
C CYS A 4 -26.32 -18.09 -13.08
N TYR A 5 -25.79 -18.95 -13.94
CA TYR A 5 -24.74 -18.57 -14.92
C TYR A 5 -25.31 -17.72 -16.07
N ILE A 6 -26.54 -17.99 -16.49
CA ILE A 6 -27.22 -17.28 -17.57
C ILE A 6 -27.68 -15.87 -17.10
N ILE A 7 -28.08 -15.73 -15.84
CA ILE A 7 -28.48 -14.42 -15.27
C ILE A 7 -27.28 -13.52 -15.06
N LEU A 8 -26.13 -14.06 -14.65
CA LEU A 8 -24.90 -13.28 -14.48
C LEU A 8 -24.32 -12.73 -15.79
N ASN A 9 -24.38 -13.52 -16.88
CA ASN A 9 -23.84 -13.08 -18.17
C ASN A 9 -24.69 -11.99 -18.87
N ASN A 10 -25.98 -11.90 -18.60
CA ASN A 10 -26.85 -10.88 -19.19
C ASN A 10 -26.86 -9.55 -18.41
N LEU A 11 -26.37 -9.52 -17.16
CA LEU A 11 -26.24 -8.28 -16.36
C LEU A 11 -24.97 -7.48 -16.66
N PHE A 12 -23.98 -8.09 -17.33
CA PHE A 12 -22.68 -7.47 -17.61
C PHE A 12 -22.69 -6.43 -18.76
N THR A 13 -23.76 -6.39 -19.56
CA THR A 13 -23.81 -5.54 -20.79
C THR A 13 -24.53 -4.20 -20.60
N PHE A 14 -25.14 -3.90 -19.44
CA PHE A 14 -26.02 -2.73 -19.34
C PHE A 14 -25.82 -1.76 -18.16
N PHE A 15 -24.86 -2.00 -17.24
CA PHE A 15 -24.69 -1.09 -16.09
C PHE A 15 -23.27 -0.56 -15.90
N PRO A 16 -23.09 0.73 -15.59
CA PRO A 16 -21.78 1.32 -15.34
C PRO A 16 -21.14 0.74 -14.04
N PHE A 17 -19.84 0.62 -14.06
CA PHE A 17 -18.97 -0.06 -13.07
C PHE A 17 -19.20 0.37 -11.59
N SER A 18 -19.76 1.56 -11.37
CA SER A 18 -20.10 2.05 -10.04
C SER A 18 -21.31 1.35 -9.40
N PHE A 19 -22.25 0.87 -10.22
CA PHE A 19 -23.45 0.18 -9.74
C PHE A 19 -23.12 -1.25 -9.27
N LEU A 20 -22.14 -1.87 -9.89
CA LEU A 20 -21.70 -3.22 -9.53
C LEU A 20 -21.04 -3.24 -8.13
N LYS A 21 -20.26 -2.21 -7.78
CA LYS A 21 -19.68 -2.07 -6.42
C LYS A 21 -20.78 -1.88 -5.35
N PHE A 22 -21.81 -1.10 -5.66
CA PHE A 22 -22.94 -0.89 -4.74
C PHE A 22 -23.77 -2.15 -4.56
N PHE A 23 -24.02 -2.90 -5.64
CA PHE A 23 -24.76 -4.16 -5.61
C PHE A 23 -24.00 -5.27 -4.86
N LEU A 24 -22.70 -5.40 -5.07
CA LEU A 24 -21.86 -6.37 -4.35
C LEU A 24 -21.79 -6.08 -2.84
N ASN A 25 -21.71 -4.80 -2.43
CA ASN A 25 -21.76 -4.43 -1.03
C ASN A 25 -23.14 -4.64 -0.42
N PHE A 26 -24.22 -4.41 -1.17
CA PHE A 26 -25.59 -4.67 -0.74
C PHE A 26 -25.85 -6.16 -0.56
N VAL A 27 -25.41 -6.99 -1.50
CA VAL A 27 -25.50 -8.47 -1.41
C VAL A 27 -24.68 -9.00 -0.24
N ARG A 28 -23.48 -8.46 0.02
CA ARG A 28 -22.66 -8.80 1.19
C ARG A 28 -23.37 -8.45 2.50
N GLN A 29 -23.99 -7.28 2.62
CA GLN A 29 -24.76 -6.90 3.81
C GLN A 29 -26.03 -7.76 4.02
N LEU A 30 -26.70 -8.19 2.94
CA LEU A 30 -27.82 -9.13 3.03
C LEU A 30 -27.40 -10.51 3.48
N PHE A 31 -26.21 -10.97 3.06
CA PHE A 31 -25.66 -12.28 3.46
C PHE A 31 -25.22 -12.29 4.92
N GLU A 32 -24.64 -11.19 5.43
CA GLU A 32 -24.24 -11.07 6.86
C GLU A 32 -25.43 -10.97 7.82
N LYS A 33 -26.60 -10.54 7.35
CA LYS A 33 -27.84 -10.43 8.16
C LYS A 33 -28.76 -11.65 8.06
N SER A 34 -28.48 -12.62 7.18
CA SER A 34 -29.33 -13.78 7.03
C SER A 34 -29.08 -14.82 8.12
N SER A 35 -30.18 -15.30 8.74
CA SER A 35 -30.19 -16.34 9.77
C SER A 35 -29.50 -17.65 9.33
N LEU A 36 -29.27 -17.82 8.03
CA LEU A 36 -28.57 -18.97 7.42
C LEU A 36 -27.09 -19.00 7.79
N PHE A 37 -26.45 -17.85 8.01
CA PHE A 37 -25.05 -17.81 8.45
C PHE A 37 -24.87 -18.32 9.89
N ARG A 38 -25.85 -18.08 10.74
CA ARG A 38 -25.86 -18.64 12.11
C ARG A 38 -26.13 -20.16 12.15
N LEU A 39 -26.91 -20.69 11.18
CA LEU A 39 -27.16 -22.12 11.10
C LEU A 39 -25.97 -22.91 10.53
N LEU A 40 -25.20 -22.33 9.61
CA LEU A 40 -24.00 -22.96 9.06
C LEU A 40 -22.83 -22.97 10.07
N SER A 41 -22.79 -22.03 11.00
CA SER A 41 -21.79 -22.02 12.08
C SER A 41 -22.07 -23.02 13.19
N THR A 42 -23.28 -23.59 13.28
CA THR A 42 -23.66 -24.61 14.27
C THR A 42 -23.52 -26.05 13.76
N LEU A 43 -23.28 -26.22 12.44
CA LEU A 43 -22.98 -27.54 11.85
C LEU A 43 -21.46 -27.77 11.81
N SER A 44 -20.80 -27.65 12.96
CA SER A 44 -19.44 -28.10 13.12
C SER A 44 -19.43 -29.66 13.16
N PRO A 45 -18.69 -30.34 12.28
CA PRO A 45 -18.49 -31.78 12.44
C PRO A 45 -17.67 -31.99 13.72
N ARG A 46 -18.20 -32.85 14.59
CA ARG A 46 -17.57 -33.30 15.83
C ARG A 46 -16.11 -33.67 15.61
N ALA A 47 -15.25 -33.09 16.41
CA ALA A 47 -13.82 -33.23 16.51
C ALA A 47 -13.28 -34.64 16.31
N GLY A 48 -12.60 -34.85 15.17
CA GLY A 48 -11.42 -35.70 15.15
C GLY A 48 -10.24 -34.83 15.59
N ARG A 49 -9.40 -35.33 16.48
CA ARG A 49 -8.13 -34.71 16.92
C ARG A 49 -7.19 -34.59 15.73
N GLY A 50 -7.42 -33.60 14.87
CA GLY A 50 -6.55 -33.16 13.77
C GLY A 50 -5.96 -31.84 14.16
N LYS A 51 -4.62 -31.73 14.11
CA LYS A 51 -3.83 -30.54 14.33
C LYS A 51 -4.51 -29.35 13.67
N GLY A 52 -4.95 -28.36 14.48
CA GLY A 52 -5.49 -27.11 13.98
C GLY A 52 -4.49 -26.50 13.00
N TRP A 53 -4.93 -26.24 11.80
CA TRP A 53 -4.20 -25.43 10.83
C TRP A 53 -4.32 -23.99 11.34
N PHE A 54 -3.49 -23.65 12.32
CA PHE A 54 -3.22 -22.26 12.59
C PHE A 54 -2.45 -21.75 11.37
N TYR A 55 -3.07 -20.88 10.58
CA TYR A 55 -2.34 -20.05 9.63
C TYR A 55 -1.39 -19.20 10.48
N VAL A 56 -0.15 -19.64 10.60
CA VAL A 56 0.91 -18.81 11.15
C VAL A 56 1.15 -17.74 10.09
N THR A 57 0.53 -16.60 10.30
CA THR A 57 0.75 -15.42 9.44
C THR A 57 2.23 -15.09 9.54
N SER A 58 2.93 -15.05 8.41
CA SER A 58 4.36 -14.73 8.40
C SER A 58 4.58 -13.31 8.95
N LEU A 59 5.75 -13.07 9.58
CA LEU A 59 6.10 -11.72 10.06
C LEU A 59 5.94 -10.67 8.96
N ARG A 60 6.29 -11.01 7.72
CA ARG A 60 6.14 -10.12 6.56
C ARG A 60 4.69 -9.75 6.30
N GLN A 61 3.77 -10.71 6.32
CA GLN A 61 2.33 -10.47 6.15
C GLN A 61 1.77 -9.65 7.31
N THR A 62 2.17 -9.96 8.55
CA THR A 62 1.76 -9.18 9.73
C THR A 62 2.23 -7.73 9.61
N LEU A 63 3.47 -7.52 9.20
CA LEU A 63 4.03 -6.18 9.00
C LEU A 63 3.31 -5.42 7.89
N GLU A 64 3.01 -6.07 6.78
CA GLU A 64 2.23 -5.53 5.67
C GLU A 64 0.87 -4.99 6.15
N GLU A 65 0.07 -5.83 6.80
CA GLU A 65 -1.26 -5.46 7.29
C GLU A 65 -1.21 -4.35 8.36
N ARG A 66 -0.25 -4.41 9.27
CA ARG A 66 -0.08 -3.38 10.31
C ARG A 66 0.35 -2.05 9.74
N LEU A 67 1.27 -2.02 8.77
CA LEU A 67 1.67 -0.80 8.08
C LEU A 67 0.52 -0.20 7.27
N LEU A 68 -0.25 -1.01 6.54
CA LEU A 68 -1.43 -0.53 5.84
C LEU A 68 -2.48 0.04 6.80
N THR A 69 -2.66 -0.56 7.96
CA THR A 69 -3.54 -0.01 9.01
C THR A 69 -3.04 1.35 9.51
N ILE A 70 -1.73 1.53 9.70
CA ILE A 70 -1.15 2.82 10.10
C ILE A 70 -1.31 3.85 8.97
N PHE A 71 -1.02 3.48 7.73
CA PHE A 71 -1.13 4.37 6.57
C PHE A 71 -2.57 4.81 6.29
N SER A 72 -3.58 3.96 6.57
CA SER A 72 -4.99 4.31 6.35
C SER A 72 -5.49 5.51 7.14
N THR A 73 -4.73 6.00 8.13
CA THR A 73 -5.06 7.23 8.87
C THR A 73 -4.80 8.50 8.06
N HIS A 74 -3.94 8.44 7.04
CA HIS A 74 -3.50 9.62 6.27
C HIS A 74 -3.50 9.41 4.76
N TYR A 75 -3.53 8.16 4.30
CA TYR A 75 -3.48 7.80 2.88
C TYR A 75 -4.78 7.15 2.45
N ASP A 76 -5.21 7.48 1.24
CA ASP A 76 -6.21 6.70 0.53
C ASP A 76 -5.53 5.43 -0.01
N ILE A 77 -6.00 4.26 0.41
CA ILE A 77 -5.35 2.98 0.11
C ILE A 77 -6.16 2.19 -0.92
N GLU A 78 -5.51 1.84 -2.02
CA GLU A 78 -5.99 0.89 -3.01
C GLU A 78 -5.15 -0.39 -2.92
N ARG A 79 -5.79 -1.52 -2.56
CA ARG A 79 -5.10 -2.81 -2.42
C ARG A 79 -4.89 -3.45 -3.79
N GLY A 80 -3.70 -4.02 -3.98
CA GLY A 80 -3.36 -4.84 -5.14
C GLY A 80 -3.93 -6.26 -5.04
N SER A 81 -3.54 -7.10 -6.01
CA SER A 81 -3.85 -8.54 -5.98
C SER A 81 -2.95 -9.29 -4.99
N ASP A 82 -3.51 -10.32 -4.34
CA ASP A 82 -2.76 -11.16 -3.40
C ASP A 82 -1.59 -11.89 -4.08
N ASP A 83 -1.71 -12.22 -5.37
CA ASP A 83 -0.67 -12.89 -6.14
C ASP A 83 0.41 -11.94 -6.68
N SER A 84 0.21 -10.63 -6.58
CA SER A 84 1.16 -9.62 -7.05
C SER A 84 2.19 -9.27 -5.97
N ALA A 85 3.40 -8.92 -6.40
CA ALA A 85 4.40 -8.32 -5.52
C ALA A 85 3.95 -6.96 -4.98
N LEU A 86 3.22 -6.18 -5.79
CA LEU A 86 2.61 -4.91 -5.39
C LEU A 86 1.33 -5.18 -4.59
N LYS A 87 1.36 -4.90 -3.29
CA LYS A 87 0.26 -5.16 -2.35
C LYS A 87 -0.69 -3.99 -2.19
N ALA A 88 -0.19 -2.77 -2.29
CA ALA A 88 -1.04 -1.59 -2.18
C ALA A 88 -0.42 -0.36 -2.84
N CYS A 89 -1.31 0.52 -3.31
CA CYS A 89 -1.01 1.90 -3.71
C CYS A 89 -1.66 2.82 -2.68
N CYS A 90 -0.87 3.69 -2.06
CA CYS A 90 -1.33 4.61 -1.03
C CYS A 90 -1.12 6.04 -1.54
N ALA A 91 -2.18 6.85 -1.62
CA ALA A 91 -2.14 8.22 -2.12
C ALA A 91 -2.40 9.20 -0.97
N PHE A 92 -1.53 10.20 -0.85
CA PHE A 92 -1.67 11.31 0.09
C PHE A 92 -1.64 12.63 -0.67
N HIS A 93 -2.58 13.51 -0.32
CA HIS A 93 -2.71 14.84 -0.90
C HIS A 93 -2.85 15.87 0.21
N SER A 94 -2.01 16.90 0.20
CA SER A 94 -2.11 18.04 1.10
C SER A 94 -2.07 19.33 0.31
N ARG A 95 -2.85 20.30 0.77
CA ARG A 95 -2.87 21.66 0.24
C ARG A 95 -2.77 22.65 1.39
N ASP A 96 -1.65 23.36 1.43
CA ASP A 96 -1.42 24.47 2.34
C ASP A 96 -1.76 25.78 1.63
N SER A 97 -2.61 26.61 2.27
CA SER A 97 -3.01 27.90 1.70
C SER A 97 -3.01 29.01 2.75
N GLN A 98 -2.57 30.20 2.37
CA GLN A 98 -2.68 31.41 3.19
C GLN A 98 -3.62 32.42 2.54
N TYR A 99 -4.48 33.00 3.34
CA TYR A 99 -5.49 33.98 2.93
C TYR A 99 -5.18 35.35 3.51
N VAL A 100 -5.43 36.42 2.73
CA VAL A 100 -5.30 37.81 3.21
C VAL A 100 -6.67 38.34 3.60
N LEU A 101 -6.81 38.81 4.87
CA LEU A 101 -7.94 39.58 5.42
C LEU A 101 -9.36 39.02 5.16
N SER A 102 -9.56 38.23 4.13
CA SER A 102 -10.80 37.53 3.86
C SER A 102 -10.53 36.23 3.11
N LYS A 103 -11.35 35.19 3.36
CA LYS A 103 -11.26 33.87 2.68
C LYS A 103 -11.45 33.95 1.14
N LYS A 104 -11.65 35.15 0.57
CA LYS A 104 -11.86 35.35 -0.86
C LYS A 104 -10.58 35.66 -1.63
N ALA A 105 -9.48 36.02 -0.95
CA ALA A 105 -8.19 36.32 -1.60
C ALA A 105 -7.12 35.35 -1.07
N GLU A 106 -6.89 34.27 -1.82
CA GLU A 106 -5.80 33.32 -1.56
C GLU A 106 -4.47 33.99 -1.98
N LEU A 107 -3.55 34.17 -1.03
CA LEU A 107 -2.25 34.79 -1.28
C LEU A 107 -1.32 33.83 -2.01
N TRP A 108 -1.30 32.58 -1.58
CA TRP A 108 -0.58 31.47 -2.21
C TRP A 108 -1.15 30.15 -1.74
N ALA A 109 -1.01 29.11 -2.55
CA ALA A 109 -1.26 27.73 -2.19
C ALA A 109 -0.08 26.86 -2.61
N ALA A 110 0.21 25.85 -1.80
CA ALA A 110 1.22 24.84 -2.11
C ALA A 110 0.59 23.46 -1.99
N GLU A 111 0.65 22.69 -3.06
CA GLU A 111 0.13 21.34 -3.11
C GLU A 111 1.26 20.32 -3.02
N HIS A 112 1.10 19.38 -2.13
CA HIS A 112 2.04 18.30 -1.88
C HIS A 112 1.34 16.97 -2.12
N HIS A 113 1.99 16.08 -2.85
CA HIS A 113 1.46 14.76 -3.15
C HIS A 113 2.49 13.70 -2.80
N GLU A 114 2.02 12.56 -2.29
CA GLU A 114 2.82 11.36 -2.13
C GLU A 114 2.05 10.15 -2.62
N TYR A 115 2.68 9.35 -3.47
CA TYR A 115 2.19 8.06 -3.90
C TYR A 115 3.16 7.00 -3.40
N LEU A 116 2.72 6.20 -2.43
CA LEU A 116 3.50 5.13 -1.85
C LEU A 116 3.00 3.78 -2.39
N TYR A 117 3.93 3.00 -2.91
CA TYR A 117 3.71 1.67 -3.47
C TYR A 117 4.35 0.65 -2.53
N LEU A 118 3.51 -0.20 -1.91
CA LEU A 118 3.96 -1.24 -0.98
C LEU A 118 4.17 -2.54 -1.74
N TYR A 119 5.40 -3.03 -1.72
CA TYR A 119 5.80 -4.31 -2.30
C TYR A 119 6.13 -5.32 -1.20
N SER A 120 5.77 -6.58 -1.43
CA SER A 120 6.02 -7.69 -0.53
C SER A 120 6.67 -8.84 -1.32
N LEU A 121 7.93 -9.14 -1.00
CA LEU A 121 8.79 -10.08 -1.72
C LEU A 121 9.39 -11.10 -0.75
N SER A 122 9.65 -12.33 -1.19
CA SER A 122 10.46 -13.27 -0.42
C SER A 122 11.93 -12.85 -0.42
N GLU A 123 12.44 -12.41 -1.58
CA GLU A 123 13.84 -12.05 -1.76
C GLU A 123 13.95 -10.75 -2.59
N LEU A 124 14.81 -9.84 -2.13
CA LEU A 124 15.15 -8.63 -2.87
C LEU A 124 16.57 -8.79 -3.49
N ASN A 125 16.61 -9.20 -4.74
CA ASN A 125 17.82 -9.21 -5.57
C ASN A 125 17.86 -8.00 -6.53
N GLU A 126 18.93 -7.85 -7.32
CA GLU A 126 19.07 -6.70 -8.25
C GLU A 126 17.95 -6.63 -9.29
N THR A 127 17.52 -7.77 -9.85
CA THR A 127 16.44 -7.82 -10.83
C THR A 127 15.11 -7.36 -10.22
N ALA A 128 14.76 -7.89 -9.04
CA ALA A 128 13.56 -7.49 -8.32
C ALA A 128 13.58 -5.99 -7.95
N LEU A 129 14.75 -5.47 -7.55
CA LEU A 129 14.94 -4.05 -7.29
C LEU A 129 14.67 -3.19 -8.53
N GLU A 130 15.20 -3.58 -9.70
CA GLU A 130 14.97 -2.85 -10.96
C GLU A 130 13.48 -2.88 -11.35
N ASP A 131 12.82 -4.03 -11.20
CA ASP A 131 11.40 -4.19 -11.49
C ASP A 131 10.54 -3.31 -10.57
N VAL A 132 10.82 -3.27 -9.26
CA VAL A 132 10.15 -2.40 -8.30
C VAL A 132 10.34 -0.93 -8.69
N CYS A 133 11.57 -0.51 -8.99
CA CYS A 133 11.85 0.88 -9.38
C CYS A 133 11.11 1.25 -10.67
N ARG A 134 11.19 0.38 -11.70
CA ARG A 134 10.53 0.59 -12.99
C ARG A 134 9.01 0.68 -12.81
N GLN A 135 8.39 -0.28 -12.15
CA GLN A 135 6.96 -0.32 -11.93
C GLN A 135 6.45 0.90 -11.13
N THR A 136 7.17 1.30 -10.08
CA THR A 136 6.81 2.50 -9.30
C THR A 136 6.83 3.76 -10.16
N LEU A 137 7.83 3.92 -11.02
CA LEU A 137 7.93 5.08 -11.92
C LEU A 137 6.88 5.04 -13.03
N GLU A 138 6.61 3.86 -13.61
CA GLU A 138 5.57 3.69 -14.63
C GLU A 138 4.17 4.01 -14.12
N LEU A 139 3.84 3.54 -12.91
CA LEU A 139 2.54 3.81 -12.28
C LEU A 139 2.42 5.24 -11.74
N GLY A 140 3.48 5.76 -11.13
CA GLY A 140 3.43 7.03 -10.43
C GLY A 140 3.62 8.25 -11.32
N THR A 141 4.47 8.19 -12.34
CA THR A 141 4.76 9.36 -13.19
C THR A 141 3.51 9.95 -13.87
N PRO A 142 2.56 9.17 -14.39
CA PRO A 142 1.33 9.70 -14.98
C PRO A 142 0.42 10.44 -13.99
N LEU A 143 0.55 10.17 -12.69
CA LEU A 143 -0.25 10.80 -11.64
C LEU A 143 0.27 12.20 -11.27
N VAL A 144 1.51 12.53 -11.65
CA VAL A 144 2.11 13.83 -11.38
C VAL A 144 1.51 14.87 -12.33
N LYS A 145 0.85 15.90 -11.78
CA LYS A 145 0.20 16.98 -12.53
C LYS A 145 0.85 18.33 -12.19
N PRO A 146 1.93 18.72 -12.88
CA PRO A 146 2.62 19.98 -12.59
C PRO A 146 1.77 21.20 -12.95
N HIS A 147 1.61 22.12 -12.01
CA HIS A 147 0.93 23.42 -12.19
C HIS A 147 1.53 24.47 -11.23
N ALA A 148 1.08 25.71 -11.30
CA ALA A 148 1.68 26.82 -10.57
C ALA A 148 1.64 26.68 -9.03
N GLN A 149 0.68 25.91 -8.50
CA GLN A 149 0.55 25.65 -7.06
C GLN A 149 1.18 24.31 -6.63
N HIS A 150 1.59 23.46 -7.59
CA HIS A 150 2.28 22.22 -7.29
C HIS A 150 3.69 22.49 -6.78
N MET A 151 4.00 22.01 -5.56
CA MET A 151 5.31 22.17 -4.98
C MET A 151 6.17 20.92 -5.17
N TYR A 152 5.66 19.75 -4.76
CA TYR A 152 6.35 18.49 -5.00
C TYR A 152 5.42 17.28 -5.01
N THR A 153 5.90 16.24 -5.70
CA THR A 153 5.32 14.89 -5.63
C THR A 153 6.41 13.90 -5.29
N TYR A 154 6.18 13.08 -4.26
CA TYR A 154 7.03 11.95 -3.95
C TYR A 154 6.44 10.66 -4.51
N LEU A 155 7.28 9.90 -5.23
CA LEU A 155 6.97 8.53 -5.64
C LEU A 155 7.81 7.61 -4.75
N THR A 156 7.17 6.94 -3.80
CA THR A 156 7.83 6.15 -2.76
C THR A 156 7.60 4.66 -3.00
N ALA A 157 8.66 3.88 -3.22
CA ALA A 157 8.62 2.42 -3.18
C ALA A 157 8.99 1.94 -1.79
N LEU A 158 8.09 1.21 -1.12
CA LEU A 158 8.35 0.52 0.14
C LEU A 158 8.38 -0.98 -0.12
N VAL A 159 9.53 -1.61 0.10
CA VAL A 159 9.73 -3.05 -0.10
C VAL A 159 9.85 -3.75 1.24
N LEU A 160 8.99 -4.72 1.50
CA LEU A 160 9.13 -5.67 2.59
C LEU A 160 9.67 -6.97 2.01
N CYS A 161 10.81 -7.45 2.50
CA CYS A 161 11.39 -8.71 2.05
C CYS A 161 11.82 -9.58 3.21
N ASP A 162 11.74 -10.91 3.03
CA ASP A 162 12.23 -11.84 4.04
C ASP A 162 13.75 -11.77 4.10
N GLN A 163 14.42 -11.58 2.93
CA GLN A 163 15.86 -11.44 2.81
C GLN A 163 16.22 -10.47 1.67
N ALA A 164 17.30 -9.70 1.83
CA ALA A 164 17.81 -8.81 0.80
C ALA A 164 19.29 -9.07 0.50
N ASP A 165 19.63 -9.11 -0.80
CA ASP A 165 21.01 -9.21 -1.26
C ASP A 165 21.81 -7.94 -0.98
N LYS A 166 23.04 -8.09 -0.53
CA LYS A 166 23.93 -6.96 -0.29
C LYS A 166 24.19 -6.12 -1.55
N GLN A 167 24.25 -6.76 -2.73
CA GLN A 167 24.40 -6.07 -4.00
C GLN A 167 23.17 -5.23 -4.32
N ALA A 168 21.97 -5.80 -4.16
CA ALA A 168 20.70 -5.09 -4.33
C ALA A 168 20.59 -3.90 -3.37
N LEU A 169 20.94 -4.07 -2.08
CA LEU A 169 20.95 -2.96 -1.10
C LEU A 169 21.98 -1.88 -1.48
N GLY A 170 23.15 -2.27 -1.96
CA GLY A 170 24.17 -1.33 -2.46
C GLY A 170 23.71 -0.55 -3.70
N ALA A 171 22.96 -1.18 -4.61
CA ALA A 171 22.34 -0.55 -5.76
C ALA A 171 21.19 0.37 -5.34
N LEU A 172 20.36 -0.05 -4.38
CA LEU A 172 19.22 0.74 -3.84
C LEU A 172 19.68 2.10 -3.33
N VAL A 173 20.74 2.15 -2.53
CA VAL A 173 21.28 3.41 -1.96
C VAL A 173 21.64 4.41 -3.05
N LYS A 174 22.08 3.94 -4.22
CA LYS A 174 22.49 4.75 -5.37
C LYS A 174 21.31 5.20 -6.25
N LYS A 175 20.13 4.59 -6.10
CA LYS A 175 18.96 4.97 -6.92
C LYS A 175 18.61 6.42 -6.71
N LYS A 176 18.48 7.13 -7.83
CA LYS A 176 18.11 8.55 -7.85
C LYS A 176 17.27 8.81 -9.08
N HIS A 177 16.09 9.37 -8.88
CA HIS A 177 15.28 9.88 -9.97
C HIS A 177 14.55 11.14 -9.47
N ARG A 178 14.85 12.30 -10.09
CA ARG A 178 14.22 13.58 -9.80
C ARG A 178 13.94 14.28 -11.11
N ARG A 179 12.77 14.85 -11.22
CA ARG A 179 12.35 15.66 -12.38
C ARG A 179 11.79 16.98 -11.89
N GLU A 180 12.32 18.07 -12.41
CA GLU A 180 11.84 19.43 -12.16
C GLU A 180 10.94 19.88 -13.31
N PHE A 181 9.93 20.67 -12.98
CA PHE A 181 8.95 21.18 -13.94
C PHE A 181 9.07 22.69 -14.08
N LYS A 182 9.25 23.15 -15.32
CA LYS A 182 9.44 24.59 -15.66
C LYS A 182 10.48 25.27 -14.76
N LEU A 183 11.69 24.73 -14.70
CA LEU A 183 12.77 25.25 -13.84
C LEU A 183 12.34 25.37 -12.37
N SER A 184 11.63 24.38 -11.85
CA SER A 184 11.04 24.32 -10.50
C SER A 184 9.90 25.31 -10.22
N LEU A 185 9.46 26.13 -11.19
CA LEU A 185 8.30 27.02 -11.03
C LEU A 185 6.97 26.23 -10.86
N HIS A 186 6.91 25.01 -11.38
CA HIS A 186 5.81 24.09 -11.21
C HIS A 186 6.21 22.88 -10.34
N GLY A 187 7.15 23.11 -9.39
CA GLY A 187 7.62 22.10 -8.46
C GLY A 187 8.48 21.00 -9.07
N TRP A 188 8.57 19.89 -8.36
CA TRP A 188 9.37 18.73 -8.78
C TRP A 188 8.71 17.42 -8.37
N MET A 189 9.14 16.32 -8.99
CA MET A 189 8.90 14.96 -8.58
C MET A 189 10.20 14.32 -8.13
N GLU A 190 10.17 13.51 -7.07
CA GLU A 190 11.35 12.80 -6.57
C GLU A 190 11.01 11.37 -6.15
N PHE A 191 11.83 10.42 -6.62
CA PHE A 191 11.70 9.01 -6.30
C PHE A 191 12.39 8.67 -4.99
N ARG A 192 11.67 8.00 -4.09
CA ARG A 192 12.15 7.46 -2.84
C ARG A 192 12.03 5.95 -2.84
N ILE A 193 12.96 5.26 -2.22
CA ILE A 193 12.86 3.82 -2.00
C ILE A 193 13.37 3.48 -0.62
N ALA A 194 12.66 2.57 0.05
CA ALA A 194 13.04 1.97 1.31
C ALA A 194 12.80 0.45 1.23
N ALA A 195 13.78 -0.34 1.67
CA ALA A 195 13.66 -1.78 1.83
C ALA A 195 13.82 -2.15 3.30
N VAL A 196 12.91 -3.00 3.78
CA VAL A 196 12.92 -3.60 5.11
C VAL A 196 13.34 -5.05 4.94
N ASP A 197 14.55 -5.38 5.36
CA ASP A 197 15.05 -6.75 5.40
C ASP A 197 14.68 -7.39 6.74
N LEU A 198 13.78 -8.35 6.71
CA LEU A 198 13.27 -9.01 7.92
C LEU A 198 14.26 -9.99 8.51
N SER A 199 15.24 -10.48 7.73
CA SER A 199 16.30 -11.37 8.23
C SER A 199 17.23 -10.66 9.18
N THR A 200 17.52 -9.39 8.92
CA THR A 200 18.42 -8.54 9.74
C THR A 200 17.68 -7.53 10.60
N GLY A 201 16.45 -7.18 10.23
CA GLY A 201 15.68 -6.08 10.82
C GLY A 201 16.17 -4.70 10.37
N GLU A 202 17.05 -4.63 9.38
CA GLU A 202 17.60 -3.36 8.89
C GLU A 202 16.71 -2.72 7.83
N ILE A 203 16.74 -1.38 7.81
CA ILE A 203 16.06 -0.58 6.80
C ILE A 203 17.08 0.18 5.98
N THR A 204 17.11 -0.11 4.69
CA THR A 204 17.98 0.56 3.73
C THR A 204 17.17 1.51 2.86
N THR A 205 17.68 2.73 2.64
CA THR A 205 17.00 3.75 1.83
C THR A 205 17.95 4.41 0.84
N ASN A 206 17.41 4.95 -0.25
CA ASN A 206 18.17 5.89 -1.06
C ASN A 206 18.27 7.26 -0.34
N ARG A 207 19.05 8.20 -0.92
CA ARG A 207 19.27 9.53 -0.31
C ARG A 207 17.96 10.29 -0.05
N ALA A 208 17.05 10.27 -1.02
CA ALA A 208 15.76 10.97 -0.94
C ALA A 208 14.81 10.36 0.10
N GLY A 209 14.90 9.03 0.33
CA GLY A 209 14.07 8.28 1.27
C GLY A 209 14.52 8.33 2.74
N ARG A 210 15.64 9.01 3.09
CA ARG A 210 16.20 8.98 4.45
C ARG A 210 15.25 9.47 5.54
N ALA A 211 14.48 10.52 5.27
CA ALA A 211 13.50 11.03 6.23
C ALA A 211 12.39 10.00 6.45
N PHE A 212 11.79 9.50 5.37
CA PHE A 212 10.80 8.44 5.40
C PHE A 212 11.31 7.18 6.13
N GLY A 213 12.55 6.76 5.85
CA GLY A 213 13.17 5.60 6.50
C GLY A 213 13.30 5.72 8.01
N LYS A 214 13.53 6.93 8.56
CA LYS A 214 13.55 7.17 10.01
C LYS A 214 12.17 6.95 10.65
N ASP A 215 11.11 7.42 10.00
CA ASP A 215 9.74 7.25 10.47
C ASP A 215 9.30 5.80 10.34
N LEU A 216 9.61 5.17 9.20
CA LEU A 216 9.38 3.76 8.94
C LEU A 216 10.04 2.87 9.99
N LYS A 217 11.28 3.15 10.37
CA LYS A 217 12.02 2.39 11.39
C LYS A 217 11.24 2.32 12.71
N ARG A 218 10.74 3.45 13.18
CA ARG A 218 9.93 3.52 14.42
C ARG A 218 8.64 2.69 14.32
N MET A 219 7.99 2.69 13.13
CA MET A 219 6.77 1.90 12.90
C MET A 219 7.10 0.40 12.88
N VAL A 220 8.11 -0.01 12.13
CA VAL A 220 8.54 -1.41 11.99
C VAL A 220 8.99 -2.00 13.32
N GLU A 221 9.83 -1.30 14.07
CA GLU A 221 10.31 -1.74 15.41
C GLU A 221 9.14 -1.98 16.36
N ARG A 222 8.12 -1.11 16.35
CA ARG A 222 6.91 -1.28 17.18
C ARG A 222 6.11 -2.50 16.77
N VAL A 223 5.94 -2.73 15.47
CA VAL A 223 5.19 -3.91 14.98
C VAL A 223 5.92 -5.20 15.32
N ILE A 224 7.24 -5.26 15.11
CA ILE A 224 8.06 -6.44 15.43
C ILE A 224 8.05 -6.73 16.94
N ALA A 225 8.12 -5.70 17.77
CA ALA A 225 8.08 -5.87 19.23
C ALA A 225 6.74 -6.48 19.69
N ASN A 226 5.63 -6.02 19.11
CA ASN A 226 4.30 -6.56 19.41
C ASN A 226 4.16 -8.01 18.93
N TYR A 227 4.62 -8.32 17.72
CA TYR A 227 4.59 -9.67 17.15
C TYR A 227 5.32 -10.68 18.05
N LYS A 228 6.55 -10.35 18.49
CA LYS A 228 7.33 -11.20 19.40
C LYS A 228 6.70 -11.33 20.80
N GLY A 229 5.91 -10.36 21.23
CA GLY A 229 5.15 -10.42 22.47
C GLY A 229 3.98 -11.41 22.38
N GLU A 230 3.28 -11.42 21.26
CA GLU A 230 2.16 -12.34 21.00
C GLU A 230 2.61 -13.81 20.92
N GLU A 231 3.78 -14.08 20.29
CA GLU A 231 4.38 -15.44 20.23
C GLU A 231 4.77 -16.01 21.59
N LYS A 232 5.14 -15.18 22.57
CA LYS A 232 5.53 -15.61 23.92
C LYS A 232 4.33 -15.92 24.83
N THR A 233 3.13 -15.51 24.43
CA THR A 233 1.90 -15.64 25.25
C THR A 233 1.05 -16.83 24.81
N GLN A 234 1.42 -17.52 23.73
CA GLN A 234 0.84 -18.78 23.23
C GLN A 234 1.70 -19.98 23.65
#